data_504d9535c0b543d926a2ca9b26d0cc19
#
_entry.id   504d9535c0b543d926a2ca9b26d0cc19
#
_cell.length_a   1.000
_cell.length_b   1.000
_cell.length_c   1.000
_cell.angle_alpha   90.00
_cell.angle_beta   90.00
_cell.angle_gamma   90.00
#
_symmetry.space_group_name_H-M   'P 1'
#
loop_
_entity.id
_entity.type
_entity.pdbx_description
1 polymer ?
#
loop_
_entity_poly.entity_id
_entity_poly.type
_entity_poly.pdbx_seq_one_letter_code
_entity_poly.pdbx_strand_id
1 'polypeptide(L)'
;MTVSLDGDYYVRFIVRNVESSAGRRHGLVYSLTLHGPDKGILGFDNAHPVPPRKRDEPHDHLHVGDTVKPYDYTNAGALLQDFWTAVYSLLHERGLT
;
A
#
# COMPACT_ATOMS: atom_id res chain seq x y z
N MET A 1 3.36 11.00 -6.55
CA MET A 1 2.12 11.49 -7.20
C MET A 1 0.98 11.47 -6.21
N THR A 2 0.18 12.50 -6.20
CA THR A 2 -0.99 12.59 -5.32
C THR A 2 -2.23 12.82 -6.18
N VAL A 3 -3.30 12.06 -5.91
CA VAL A 3 -4.56 12.17 -6.64
C VAL A 3 -5.67 12.44 -5.63
N SER A 4 -6.36 13.58 -5.78
CA SER A 4 -7.50 13.93 -4.94
C SER A 4 -8.72 13.11 -5.36
N LEU A 5 -9.47 12.66 -4.36
CA LEU A 5 -10.74 11.97 -4.53
C LEU A 5 -11.87 12.85 -3.99
N ASP A 6 -13.09 12.34 -4.01
CA ASP A 6 -14.23 13.07 -3.46
C ASP A 6 -14.07 13.31 -1.96
N GLY A 7 -14.57 14.46 -1.50
CA GLY A 7 -14.42 14.90 -0.13
C GLY A 7 -12.96 15.27 0.16
N ASP A 8 -12.51 15.02 1.37
CA ASP A 8 -11.13 15.29 1.78
C ASP A 8 -10.25 14.04 1.67
N TYR A 9 -10.60 13.12 0.78
CA TYR A 9 -9.84 11.88 0.55
C TYR A 9 -8.87 12.05 -0.60
N TYR A 10 -7.69 11.45 -0.47
CA TYR A 10 -6.70 11.44 -1.54
C TYR A 10 -5.83 10.18 -1.45
N VAL A 11 -5.26 9.81 -2.59
CA VAL A 11 -4.29 8.73 -2.66
C VAL A 11 -2.91 9.29 -3.00
N ARG A 12 -1.87 8.63 -2.51
CA ARG A 12 -0.49 9.02 -2.78
C ARG A 12 0.30 7.80 -3.23
N PHE A 13 1.05 7.97 -4.31
CA PHE A 13 1.89 6.92 -4.87
C PHE A 13 3.35 7.36 -4.81
N ILE A 14 4.18 6.51 -4.22
CA ILE A 14 5.64 6.67 -4.24
C ILE A 14 6.20 5.32 -4.70
N VAL A 15 6.91 5.31 -5.83
CA VAL A 15 7.52 4.10 -6.36
C VAL A 15 8.93 4.45 -6.83
N ARG A 16 9.91 3.67 -6.38
CA ARG A 16 11.32 3.84 -6.78
C ARG A 16 11.91 2.51 -7.19
N ASN A 17 12.80 2.53 -8.17
CA ASN A 17 13.64 1.39 -8.48
C ASN A 17 14.80 1.34 -7.50
N VAL A 18 15.11 0.14 -7.01
CA VAL A 18 16.24 -0.11 -6.12
C VAL A 18 16.90 -1.41 -6.55
N GLU A 19 18.09 -1.67 -6.04
CA GLU A 19 18.75 -2.95 -6.26
C GLU A 19 17.93 -4.07 -5.61
N SER A 20 17.75 -5.19 -6.32
CA SER A 20 17.02 -6.34 -5.81
C SER A 20 17.68 -6.89 -4.55
N SER A 21 16.87 -7.33 -3.60
CA SER A 21 17.32 -7.95 -2.36
C SER A 21 16.33 -9.02 -1.94
N ALA A 22 16.65 -9.75 -0.88
CA ALA A 22 15.75 -10.80 -0.35
C ALA A 22 14.39 -10.22 0.06
N GLY A 23 14.36 -9.02 0.66
CA GLY A 23 13.12 -8.37 1.08
C GLY A 23 12.38 -7.67 -0.06
N ARG A 24 13.08 -7.33 -1.15
CA ARG A 24 12.54 -6.60 -2.30
C ARG A 24 13.01 -7.26 -3.58
N ARG A 25 12.55 -8.48 -3.83
CA ARG A 25 13.02 -9.32 -4.94
C ARG A 25 12.75 -8.72 -6.31
N HIS A 26 11.77 -7.84 -6.42
CA HIS A 26 11.39 -7.20 -7.69
C HIS A 26 12.15 -5.91 -7.97
N GLY A 27 13.05 -5.50 -7.07
CA GLY A 27 13.83 -4.28 -7.25
C GLY A 27 12.99 -3.01 -7.17
N LEU A 28 11.87 -3.04 -6.42
CA LEU A 28 11.01 -1.88 -6.21
C LEU A 28 10.84 -1.58 -4.74
N VAL A 29 10.89 -0.28 -4.40
CA VAL A 29 10.35 0.24 -3.15
C VAL A 29 9.08 1.00 -3.50
N TYR A 30 7.98 0.69 -2.86
CA TYR A 30 6.71 1.34 -3.12
C TYR A 30 5.98 1.70 -1.82
N SER A 31 5.17 2.74 -1.90
CA SER A 31 4.22 3.13 -0.87
C SER A 31 2.99 3.70 -1.57
N LEU A 32 1.87 2.99 -1.46
CA LEU A 32 0.58 3.37 -2.03
C LEU A 32 -0.37 3.56 -0.87
N THR A 33 -0.86 4.78 -0.67
CA THR A 33 -1.65 5.10 0.52
C THR A 33 -2.94 5.82 0.16
N LEU A 34 -3.99 5.56 0.95
CA LEU A 34 -5.23 6.31 0.94
C LEU A 34 -5.32 7.09 2.24
N HIS A 35 -5.55 8.39 2.13
CA HIS A 35 -5.68 9.30 3.28
C HIS A 35 -7.09 9.88 3.33
N GLY A 36 -7.64 9.93 4.54
CA GLY A 36 -8.88 10.66 4.82
C GLY A 36 -8.59 12.05 5.39
N PRO A 37 -9.63 12.74 5.90
CA PRO A 37 -9.46 14.10 6.44
C PRO A 37 -8.44 14.22 7.57
N ASP A 38 -8.33 13.21 8.43
CA ASP A 38 -7.53 13.28 9.64
C ASP A 38 -6.33 12.35 9.67
N LYS A 39 -6.33 11.29 8.84
CA LYS A 39 -5.29 10.26 8.93
C LYS A 39 -5.24 9.37 7.70
N GLY A 40 -4.15 8.62 7.57
CA GLY A 40 -4.05 7.52 6.61
C GLY A 40 -4.96 6.36 7.03
N ILE A 41 -5.65 5.75 6.09
CA ILE A 41 -6.62 4.68 6.36
C ILE A 41 -6.32 3.38 5.65
N LEU A 42 -5.47 3.40 4.63
CA LEU A 42 -5.05 2.23 3.88
C LEU A 42 -3.64 2.47 3.35
N GLY A 43 -2.81 1.45 3.36
CA GLY A 43 -1.48 1.55 2.78
C GLY A 43 -0.94 0.20 2.36
N PHE A 44 -0.29 0.16 1.20
CA PHE A 44 0.50 -0.98 0.73
C PHE A 44 1.93 -0.49 0.59
N ASP A 45 2.89 -1.12 1.27
CA ASP A 45 4.28 -0.74 1.11
C ASP A 45 5.24 -1.88 1.42
N ASN A 46 6.51 -1.70 1.04
CA ASN A 46 7.60 -2.63 1.31
C ASN A 46 8.87 -1.91 1.76
N ALA A 47 8.73 -0.71 2.34
CA ALA A 47 9.88 0.13 2.69
C ALA A 47 10.76 -0.51 3.77
N HIS A 48 10.20 -1.30 4.66
CA HIS A 48 10.93 -1.94 5.74
C HIS A 48 10.20 -3.22 6.17
N PRO A 49 10.91 -4.19 6.81
CA PRO A 49 10.25 -5.38 7.34
C PRO A 49 9.33 -5.02 8.50
N VAL A 50 8.22 -5.78 8.61
CA VAL A 50 7.25 -5.63 9.69
C VAL A 50 7.24 -6.92 10.49
N PRO A 51 7.40 -6.87 11.83
CA PRO A 51 7.32 -8.09 12.64
C PRO A 51 6.01 -8.85 12.40
N PRO A 52 6.00 -10.19 12.41
CA PRO A 52 7.12 -11.07 12.78
C PRO A 52 8.08 -11.42 11.62
N ARG A 53 8.01 -10.75 10.48
CA ARG A 53 8.87 -11.05 9.34
C ARG A 53 10.33 -10.72 9.60
N LYS A 54 11.23 -11.56 9.11
CA LYS A 54 12.68 -11.37 9.21
C LYS A 54 13.17 -10.49 8.07
N ARG A 55 14.41 -9.96 8.20
CA ARG A 55 15.00 -9.07 7.18
C ARG A 55 15.13 -9.70 5.81
N ASP A 56 15.30 -11.03 5.73
CA ASP A 56 15.45 -11.77 4.49
C ASP A 56 14.12 -12.25 3.91
N GLU A 57 13.00 -11.97 4.58
CA GLU A 57 11.67 -12.26 4.07
C GLU A 57 11.14 -11.05 3.29
N PRO A 58 10.17 -11.25 2.37
CA PRO A 58 9.55 -10.13 1.66
C PRO A 58 9.00 -9.09 2.62
N HIS A 59 9.28 -7.82 2.33
CA HIS A 59 8.85 -6.69 3.17
C HIS A 59 7.44 -6.22 2.85
N ASP A 60 6.80 -6.80 1.84
CA ASP A 60 5.48 -6.37 1.36
C ASP A 60 4.42 -6.55 2.44
N HIS A 61 3.72 -5.49 2.74
CA HIS A 61 2.65 -5.52 3.74
C HIS A 61 1.57 -4.49 3.42
N LEU A 62 0.42 -4.66 4.07
CA LEU A 62 -0.66 -3.72 3.94
C LEU A 62 -1.15 -3.28 5.32
N HIS A 63 -1.50 -2.00 5.43
CA HIS A 63 -2.12 -1.41 6.60
C HIS A 63 -3.58 -1.13 6.31
N VAL A 64 -4.47 -1.58 7.20
CA VAL A 64 -5.89 -1.21 7.16
C VAL A 64 -6.24 -0.71 8.56
N GLY A 65 -6.41 0.60 8.70
CA GLY A 65 -6.52 1.20 10.03
C GLY A 65 -5.28 0.90 10.86
N ASP A 66 -5.45 0.29 12.02
CA ASP A 66 -4.36 -0.11 12.91
C ASP A 66 -3.86 -1.53 12.67
N THR A 67 -4.44 -2.24 11.70
CA THR A 67 -4.08 -3.61 11.39
C THR A 67 -3.00 -3.66 10.31
N VAL A 68 -1.97 -4.48 10.54
CA VAL A 68 -0.91 -4.71 9.58
C VAL A 68 -0.92 -6.18 9.19
N LYS A 69 -0.92 -6.45 7.88
CA LYS A 69 -0.96 -7.82 7.32
C LYS A 69 0.12 -7.99 6.27
N PRO A 70 0.68 -9.21 6.11
CA PRO A 70 1.52 -9.49 4.96
C PRO A 70 0.74 -9.31 3.66
N TYR A 71 1.41 -8.86 2.61
CA TYR A 71 0.85 -8.74 1.27
C TYR A 71 1.68 -9.58 0.30
N ASP A 72 1.01 -10.41 -0.48
CA ASP A 72 1.68 -11.27 -1.47
C ASP A 72 1.84 -10.50 -2.79
N TYR A 73 2.97 -9.81 -2.92
CA TYR A 73 3.30 -9.09 -4.14
C TYR A 73 3.59 -10.07 -5.28
N THR A 74 2.97 -9.85 -6.42
CA THR A 74 3.22 -10.65 -7.64
C THR A 74 3.83 -9.80 -8.75
N ASN A 75 3.22 -8.66 -9.06
CA ASN A 75 3.74 -7.71 -10.04
C ASN A 75 3.09 -6.34 -9.82
N ALA A 76 3.63 -5.32 -10.49
CA ALA A 76 3.15 -3.95 -10.30
C ALA A 76 1.70 -3.76 -10.74
N GLY A 77 1.29 -4.43 -11.82
CA GLY A 77 -0.11 -4.34 -12.28
C GLY A 77 -1.09 -4.91 -11.27
N ALA A 78 -0.78 -6.08 -10.70
CA ALA A 78 -1.61 -6.68 -9.65
C ALA A 78 -1.63 -5.81 -8.39
N LEU A 79 -0.48 -5.24 -8.00
CA LEU A 79 -0.40 -4.32 -6.87
C LEU A 79 -1.35 -3.13 -7.05
N LEU A 80 -1.33 -2.48 -8.20
CA LEU A 80 -2.21 -1.34 -8.47
C LEU A 80 -3.67 -1.75 -8.46
N GLN A 81 -3.99 -2.90 -9.05
CA GLN A 81 -5.36 -3.42 -9.06
C GLN A 81 -5.85 -3.71 -7.63
N ASP A 82 -5.03 -4.37 -6.82
CA ASP A 82 -5.37 -4.68 -5.44
C ASP A 82 -5.55 -3.41 -4.61
N PHE A 83 -4.68 -2.42 -4.82
CA PHE A 83 -4.79 -1.14 -4.13
C PHE A 83 -6.10 -0.44 -4.47
N TRP A 84 -6.44 -0.29 -5.74
CA TRP A 84 -7.67 0.39 -6.15
C TRP A 84 -8.93 -0.38 -5.72
N THR A 85 -8.91 -1.70 -5.74
CA THR A 85 -10.00 -2.52 -5.23
C THR A 85 -10.24 -2.24 -3.74
N ALA A 86 -9.16 -2.18 -2.95
CA ALA A 86 -9.25 -1.88 -1.53
C ALA A 86 -9.73 -0.44 -1.28
N VAL A 87 -9.25 0.54 -2.07
CA VAL A 87 -9.71 1.93 -1.96
C VAL A 87 -11.20 2.03 -2.19
N TYR A 88 -11.70 1.46 -3.29
CA TYR A 88 -13.13 1.55 -3.61
C TYR A 88 -13.99 0.82 -2.58
N SER A 89 -13.53 -0.31 -2.06
CA SER A 89 -14.25 -1.02 -1.00
C SER A 89 -14.38 -0.15 0.26
N LEU A 90 -13.31 0.49 0.69
CA LEU A 90 -13.34 1.37 1.86
C LEU A 90 -14.22 2.59 1.65
N LEU A 91 -14.13 3.24 0.49
CA LEU A 91 -14.96 4.38 0.18
C LEU A 91 -16.44 4.00 0.12
N HIS A 92 -16.75 2.83 -0.42
CA HIS A 92 -18.12 2.33 -0.46
C HIS A 92 -18.66 2.09 0.95
N GLU A 93 -17.89 1.46 1.83
CA GLU A 93 -18.27 1.25 3.23
C GLU A 93 -18.54 2.56 3.96
N ARG A 94 -17.87 3.65 3.56
CA ARG A 94 -18.06 4.97 4.14
C ARG A 94 -19.16 5.80 3.48
N GLY A 95 -19.85 5.23 2.51
CA GLY A 95 -20.94 5.88 1.81
C GLY A 95 -20.48 6.93 0.78
N LEU A 96 -19.25 6.83 0.27
CA LEU A 96 -18.65 7.80 -0.64
C LEU A 96 -18.68 7.40 -2.10
N THR A 97 -19.10 6.18 -2.39
CA THR A 97 -19.27 5.68 -3.76
C THR A 97 -20.50 4.81 -3.90
#